data_aa637e59463a6c5b8bd3f04b83b8730a
#
_entry.id   aa637e59463a6c5b8bd3f04b83b8730a
#
_cell.length_a   1.000
_cell.length_b   1.000
_cell.length_c   1.000
_cell.angle_alpha   90.00
_cell.angle_beta   90.00
_cell.angle_gamma   90.00
#
_symmetry.space_group_name_H-M   'P 1'
#
loop_
_entity.id
_entity.type
_entity.pdbx_description
1 polymer ?
#
loop_
_entity_poly.entity_id
_entity_poly.type
_entity_poly.pdbx_seq_one_letter_code
_entity_poly.pdbx_strand_id
1 'polypeptide(L)'
;MESLPVTLLQVLSQTLQIYSLVLFVRVLLSWFPNLDWGNPVLSSVSAITDPYLNAFRGLIPPLGGIDLSAILAFLALNLLQSLVGQSISAFYMSGSSW
;
A
#
# COMPACT_ATOMS: atom_id res chain seq x y z
N MET A 1 19.84 21.90 -1.03
CA MET A 1 19.85 20.51 -1.53
C MET A 1 19.41 19.57 -0.40
N GLU A 2 18.46 18.73 -0.68
CA GLU A 2 17.97 17.79 0.32
C GLU A 2 19.00 16.68 0.56
N SER A 3 19.04 16.17 1.80
CA SER A 3 19.88 15.04 2.12
C SER A 3 19.41 13.78 1.41
N LEU A 4 20.33 12.87 1.12
CA LEU A 4 20.00 11.60 0.49
C LEU A 4 18.96 10.79 1.28
N PRO A 5 19.04 10.70 2.62
CA PRO A 5 18.01 10.00 3.40
C PRO A 5 16.61 10.59 3.21
N VAL A 6 16.47 11.90 3.18
CA VAL A 6 15.19 12.56 2.98
C VAL A 6 14.65 12.27 1.57
N THR A 7 15.51 12.32 0.56
CA THR A 7 15.12 12.01 -0.82
C THR A 7 14.62 10.58 -0.94
N LEU A 8 15.32 9.63 -0.31
CA LEU A 8 14.90 8.22 -0.33
C LEU A 8 13.56 8.03 0.37
N LEU A 9 13.34 8.70 1.50
CA LEU A 9 12.06 8.64 2.21
C LEU A 9 10.93 9.24 1.39
N GLN A 10 11.19 10.33 0.68
CA GLN A 10 10.18 10.96 -0.18
C GLN A 10 9.79 10.06 -1.34
N VAL A 11 10.77 9.42 -1.98
CA VAL A 11 10.52 8.45 -3.05
C VAL A 11 9.70 7.28 -2.51
N LEU A 12 10.06 6.77 -1.33
CA LEU A 12 9.33 5.69 -0.70
C LEU A 12 7.89 6.11 -0.38
N SER A 13 7.70 7.33 0.16
CA SER A 13 6.37 7.86 0.45
C SER A 13 5.51 7.93 -0.80
N GLN A 14 6.05 8.45 -1.90
CA GLN A 14 5.32 8.55 -3.17
C GLN A 14 4.99 7.17 -3.72
N THR A 15 5.92 6.24 -3.62
CA THR A 15 5.70 4.86 -4.06
C THR A 15 4.57 4.21 -3.27
N LEU A 16 4.56 4.39 -1.96
CA LEU A 16 3.51 3.85 -1.10
C LEU A 16 2.15 4.48 -1.42
N GLN A 17 2.12 5.78 -1.74
CA GLN A 17 0.88 6.45 -2.13
C GLN A 17 0.31 5.87 -3.43
N ILE A 18 1.17 5.66 -4.42
CA ILE A 18 0.77 5.06 -5.69
C ILE A 18 0.29 3.63 -5.46
N TYR A 19 1.02 2.86 -4.66
CA TYR A 19 0.64 1.49 -4.35
C TYR A 19 -0.69 1.43 -3.61
N SER A 20 -0.92 2.38 -2.69
CA SER A 20 -2.18 2.50 -1.96
C SER A 20 -3.35 2.73 -2.92
N LEU A 21 -3.15 3.57 -3.93
CA LEU A 21 -4.18 3.80 -4.95
C LEU A 21 -4.48 2.53 -5.75
N VAL A 22 -3.43 1.82 -6.16
CA VAL A 22 -3.59 0.56 -6.89
C VAL A 22 -4.31 -0.46 -6.02
N LEU A 23 -3.93 -0.56 -4.76
CA LEU A 23 -4.56 -1.48 -3.81
C LEU A 23 -6.04 -1.12 -3.58
N PHE A 24 -6.34 0.17 -3.48
CA PHE A 24 -7.72 0.64 -3.34
C PHE A 24 -8.58 0.20 -4.53
N VAL A 25 -8.05 0.39 -5.74
CA VAL A 25 -8.73 -0.06 -6.96
C VAL A 25 -8.92 -1.58 -6.92
N ARG A 26 -7.91 -2.33 -6.50
CA ARG A 26 -7.99 -3.79 -6.38
C ARG A 26 -9.10 -4.21 -5.43
N VAL A 27 -9.22 -3.53 -4.28
CA VAL A 27 -10.27 -3.83 -3.30
C VAL A 27 -11.65 -3.56 -3.88
N LEU A 28 -11.82 -2.42 -4.56
CA LEU A 28 -13.09 -2.10 -5.23
C LEU A 28 -13.45 -3.13 -6.29
N LEU A 29 -12.46 -3.54 -7.09
CA LEU A 29 -12.67 -4.53 -8.14
C LEU A 29 -13.06 -5.89 -7.56
N SER A 30 -12.61 -6.20 -6.35
CA SER A 30 -12.94 -7.46 -5.68
C SER A 30 -14.43 -7.57 -5.34
N TRP A 31 -15.15 -6.46 -5.30
CA TRP A 31 -16.58 -6.44 -5.02
C TRP A 31 -17.44 -6.70 -6.25
N PHE A 32 -16.84 -6.75 -7.43
CA PHE A 32 -17.55 -7.03 -8.68
C PHE A 32 -17.36 -8.50 -9.05
N PRO A 33 -18.44 -9.32 -9.04
CA PRO A 33 -18.30 -10.76 -9.25
C PRO A 33 -18.04 -11.21 -10.68
N ASN A 34 -18.33 -10.34 -11.67
CA ASN A 34 -18.30 -10.70 -13.08
C ASN A 34 -17.10 -10.14 -13.84
N LEU A 35 -16.03 -9.76 -13.11
CA LEU A 35 -14.84 -9.23 -13.77
C LEU A 35 -14.00 -10.35 -14.37
N ASP A 36 -13.53 -10.10 -15.60
CA ASP A 36 -12.63 -11.02 -16.28
C ASP A 36 -11.18 -10.73 -15.86
N TRP A 37 -10.67 -11.49 -14.91
CA TRP A 37 -9.31 -11.38 -14.43
C TRP A 37 -8.28 -11.87 -15.46
N GLY A 38 -8.72 -12.42 -16.57
CA GLY A 38 -7.86 -12.71 -17.72
C GLY A 38 -7.55 -11.48 -18.55
N ASN A 39 -8.27 -10.37 -18.35
CA ASN A 39 -7.98 -9.12 -19.03
C ASN A 39 -6.58 -8.63 -18.63
N PRO A 40 -5.75 -8.18 -19.60
CA PRO A 40 -4.38 -7.76 -19.29
C PRO A 40 -4.27 -6.66 -18.24
N VAL A 41 -5.20 -5.71 -18.19
CA VAL A 41 -5.19 -4.64 -17.19
C VAL A 41 -5.49 -5.21 -15.81
N LEU A 42 -6.55 -5.99 -15.69
CA LEU A 42 -6.96 -6.60 -14.40
C LEU A 42 -5.93 -7.59 -13.92
N SER A 43 -5.37 -8.38 -14.84
CA SER A 43 -4.29 -9.34 -14.52
C SER A 43 -3.06 -8.62 -13.99
N SER A 44 -2.71 -7.47 -14.55
CA SER A 44 -1.58 -6.66 -14.08
C SER A 44 -1.82 -6.12 -12.67
N VAL A 45 -3.02 -5.62 -12.40
CA VAL A 45 -3.39 -5.15 -11.06
C VAL A 45 -3.28 -6.30 -10.05
N SER A 46 -3.79 -7.46 -10.40
CA SER A 46 -3.72 -8.66 -9.57
C SER A 46 -2.26 -9.07 -9.31
N ALA A 47 -1.42 -9.09 -10.35
CA ALA A 47 -0.02 -9.47 -10.22
C ALA A 47 0.76 -8.54 -9.28
N ILE A 48 0.41 -7.25 -9.27
CA ILE A 48 1.07 -6.26 -8.41
C ILE A 48 0.58 -6.37 -6.96
N THR A 49 -0.70 -6.64 -6.75
CA THR A 49 -1.31 -6.61 -5.40
C THR A 49 -1.35 -7.97 -4.71
N ASP A 50 -1.43 -9.07 -5.46
CA ASP A 50 -1.57 -10.40 -4.88
C ASP A 50 -0.45 -10.80 -3.92
N PRO A 51 0.85 -10.54 -4.21
CA PRO A 51 1.89 -10.93 -3.26
C PRO A 51 1.71 -10.28 -1.89
N TYR A 52 1.31 -9.02 -1.87
CA TYR A 52 1.08 -8.28 -0.63
C TYR A 52 -0.16 -8.81 0.10
N LEU A 53 -1.27 -8.97 -0.63
CA LEU A 53 -2.52 -9.44 -0.05
C LEU A 53 -2.40 -10.89 0.45
N ASN A 54 -1.67 -11.74 -0.27
CA ASN A 54 -1.51 -13.14 0.12
C ASN A 54 -0.74 -13.29 1.43
N ALA A 55 0.16 -12.36 1.73
CA ALA A 55 0.85 -12.38 3.02
C ALA A 55 -0.14 -12.24 4.17
N PHE A 56 -1.17 -11.42 4.02
CA PHE A 56 -2.21 -11.26 5.03
C PHE A 56 -3.20 -12.40 5.03
N ARG A 57 -3.52 -12.95 3.86
CA ARG A 57 -4.44 -14.11 3.75
C ARG A 57 -3.87 -15.34 4.44
N GLY A 58 -2.55 -15.47 4.48
CA GLY A 58 -1.90 -16.56 5.21
C GLY A 58 -1.99 -16.42 6.72
N LEU A 59 -2.21 -15.19 7.23
CA LEU A 59 -2.28 -14.91 8.66
C LEU A 59 -3.72 -14.95 9.18
N ILE A 60 -4.71 -14.65 8.33
CA ILE A 60 -6.09 -14.45 8.75
C ILE A 60 -7.00 -15.33 7.91
N PRO A 61 -7.77 -16.26 8.55
CA PRO A 61 -8.74 -17.05 7.82
C PRO A 61 -9.89 -16.18 7.33
N PRO A 62 -10.48 -16.49 6.17
CA PRO A 62 -11.64 -15.77 5.68
C PRO A 62 -12.83 -15.94 6.63
N LEU A 63 -13.48 -14.83 6.98
CA LEU A 63 -14.64 -14.83 7.88
C LEU A 63 -15.85 -14.30 7.12
N GLY A 64 -16.85 -15.18 6.96
CA GLY A 64 -18.14 -14.80 6.42
C GLY A 64 -18.13 -14.23 5.00
N GLY A 65 -17.16 -14.61 4.18
CA GLY A 65 -17.04 -14.13 2.80
C GLY A 65 -16.49 -12.73 2.66
N ILE A 66 -16.15 -12.06 3.77
CA ILE A 66 -15.54 -10.74 3.75
C ILE A 66 -14.03 -10.89 3.70
N ASP A 67 -13.39 -10.17 2.80
CA ASP A 67 -11.94 -10.18 2.68
C ASP A 67 -11.32 -9.24 3.70
N LEU A 68 -11.21 -9.73 4.95
CA LEU A 68 -10.56 -8.96 6.02
C LEU A 68 -9.09 -8.74 5.75
N SER A 69 -8.48 -9.63 4.97
CA SER A 69 -7.07 -9.48 4.59
C SER A 69 -6.83 -8.20 3.81
N ALA A 70 -7.72 -7.86 2.88
CA ALA A 70 -7.60 -6.64 2.08
C ALA A 70 -7.71 -5.40 2.98
N ILE A 71 -8.62 -5.42 3.95
CA ILE A 71 -8.79 -4.30 4.88
C ILE A 71 -7.54 -4.12 5.73
N LEU A 72 -7.03 -5.22 6.29
CA LEU A 72 -5.82 -5.16 7.12
C LEU A 72 -4.59 -4.77 6.32
N ALA A 73 -4.47 -5.25 5.09
CA ALA A 73 -3.38 -4.88 4.20
C ALA A 73 -3.41 -3.37 3.92
N PHE A 74 -4.59 -2.81 3.70
CA PHE A 74 -4.76 -1.39 3.47
C PHE A 74 -4.41 -0.57 4.70
N LEU A 75 -4.85 -1.02 5.88
CA LEU A 75 -4.52 -0.36 7.14
C LEU A 75 -3.02 -0.41 7.42
N ALA A 76 -2.37 -1.54 7.17
CA ALA A 76 -0.93 -1.67 7.35
C ALA A 76 -0.18 -0.73 6.42
N LEU A 77 -0.63 -0.59 5.17
CA LEU A 77 -0.03 0.32 4.21
C LEU A 77 -0.17 1.77 4.66
N ASN A 78 -1.35 2.15 5.18
CA ASN A 78 -1.57 3.48 5.72
C ASN A 78 -0.66 3.76 6.91
N LEU A 79 -0.45 2.76 7.76
CA LEU A 79 0.47 2.89 8.90
C LEU A 79 1.90 3.13 8.41
N LEU A 80 2.34 2.37 7.40
CA LEU A 80 3.67 2.56 6.82
C LEU A 80 3.83 3.96 6.24
N GLN A 81 2.82 4.46 5.53
CA GLN A 81 2.85 5.82 4.99
C GLN A 81 2.97 6.85 6.10
N SER A 82 2.24 6.65 7.18
CA SER A 82 2.29 7.54 8.35
C SER A 82 3.68 7.55 8.97
N LEU A 83 4.28 6.38 9.15
CA LEU A 83 5.61 6.26 9.71
C LEU A 83 6.67 6.92 8.83
N VAL A 84 6.57 6.74 7.51
CA VAL A 84 7.49 7.38 6.57
C VAL A 84 7.33 8.89 6.62
N GLY A 85 6.09 9.39 6.66
CA GLY A 85 5.82 10.82 6.77
C GLY A 85 6.39 11.43 8.04
N GLN A 86 6.24 10.74 9.17
CA GLN A 86 6.83 11.18 10.44
C GLN A 86 8.35 11.20 10.39
N SER A 87 8.96 10.23 9.72
CA SER A 87 10.41 10.17 9.55
C SER A 87 10.91 11.36 8.73
N ILE A 88 10.21 11.71 7.66
CA ILE A 88 10.55 12.88 6.85
C ILE A 88 10.48 14.16 7.69
N SER A 89 9.39 14.31 8.45
CA SER A 89 9.21 15.46 9.34
C SER A 89 10.33 15.55 10.38
N ALA A 90 10.74 14.41 10.94
CA ALA A 90 11.81 14.37 11.92
C ALA A 90 13.13 14.86 11.31
N PHE A 91 13.44 14.48 10.08
CA PHE A 91 14.65 14.96 9.40
C PHE A 91 14.61 16.47 9.17
N TYR A 92 13.46 17.01 8.75
CA TYR A 92 13.33 18.46 8.55
C TYR A 92 13.43 19.21 9.87
N MET A 93 12.78 18.71 10.93
CA MET A 93 12.83 19.33 12.25
C MET A 93 14.25 19.27 12.81
N SER A 94 14.93 18.17 12.65
CA SER A 94 16.33 18.02 13.10
C SER A 94 17.24 18.98 12.35
N GLY A 95 17.04 19.13 11.04
CA GLY A 95 17.82 20.07 10.23
C GLY A 95 17.56 21.52 10.61
N SER A 96 16.35 21.87 11.00
CA SER A 96 15.99 23.24 11.38
C SER A 96 16.47 23.62 12.78
N SER A 97 16.90 22.63 13.57
CA SER A 97 17.43 22.88 14.92
C SER A 97 18.84 23.44 14.89
N TRP A 98 19.50 23.39 13.79
CA TRP A 98 20.89 23.81 13.64
C TRP A 98 20.99 25.14 12.88
#